data_bf5f7cb7477eaebdc5440c0c16e3b016
#
_entry.id   bf5f7cb7477eaebdc5440c0c16e3b016
#
_cell.length_a   1.000
_cell.length_b   1.000
_cell.length_c   1.000
_cell.angle_alpha   90.00
_cell.angle_beta   90.00
_cell.angle_gamma   90.00
#
_symmetry.space_group_name_H-M   'P 1'
#
loop_
_entity.id
_entity.type
_entity.pdbx_description
1 polymer ?
#
loop_
_entity_poly.entity_id
_entity_poly.type
_entity_poly.pdbx_seq_one_letter_code
_entity_poly.pdbx_strand_id
1 'polypeptide(L)'
;SPRDRIVFDVSHQSYVHKMLTGRAGAYMDPNRFGEVTGFTNPDESEHDQFVLGHTGTSISLACGLAKTRDMEGPGSGIGNVVAVIGDGSLSSGVAFEGLNNAAEQGGNLIIVFNDNEMSIAGDFGGMYGPLARLRASGGTAQPNLFNAFGLDYRYVEAGNDVSALVAAFEE
;
A
#
# COMPACT_ATOMS: atom_id res chain seq x y z
N SER A 1 7.23 -1.26 -12.99
CA SER A 1 8.01 -2.38 -13.55
C SER A 1 7.16 -3.65 -13.59
N PRO A 2 7.24 -4.47 -14.65
CA PRO A 2 6.48 -5.72 -14.71
C PRO A 2 6.96 -6.77 -13.67
N ARG A 3 8.10 -6.55 -13.04
CA ARG A 3 8.66 -7.42 -12.00
C ARG A 3 8.22 -7.04 -10.59
N ASP A 4 7.91 -5.77 -10.36
CA ASP A 4 7.45 -5.31 -9.05
C ASP A 4 5.99 -5.72 -8.83
N ARG A 5 5.64 -5.98 -7.59
CA ARG A 5 4.30 -6.38 -7.18
C ARG A 5 3.72 -5.31 -6.26
N ILE A 6 2.56 -4.78 -6.64
CA ILE A 6 1.87 -3.76 -5.85
C ILE A 6 0.53 -4.33 -5.38
N VAL A 7 0.27 -4.21 -4.10
CA VAL A 7 -0.98 -4.65 -3.45
C VAL A 7 -1.68 -3.43 -2.88
N PHE A 8 -2.82 -3.06 -3.45
CA PHE A 8 -3.63 -1.91 -3.01
C PHE A 8 -4.69 -2.35 -2.02
N ASP A 9 -4.68 -1.79 -0.81
CA ASP A 9 -5.74 -2.05 0.18
C ASP A 9 -7.08 -1.51 -0.31
N VAL A 10 -8.17 -2.30 -0.18
CA VAL A 10 -9.52 -1.97 -0.65
C VAL A 10 -9.63 -1.76 -2.17
N SER A 11 -8.55 -1.38 -2.83
CA SER A 11 -8.43 -1.08 -4.27
C SER A 11 -8.91 0.30 -4.74
N HIS A 12 -9.55 1.13 -3.93
CA HIS A 12 -9.98 2.48 -4.36
C HIS A 12 -8.81 3.39 -4.74
N GLN A 13 -7.60 3.12 -4.28
CA GLN A 13 -6.36 3.82 -4.65
C GLN A 13 -5.75 3.30 -5.96
N SER A 14 -6.31 2.23 -6.57
CA SER A 14 -5.72 1.55 -7.72
C SER A 14 -6.15 2.11 -9.09
N TYR A 15 -7.05 3.09 -9.16
CA TYR A 15 -7.60 3.55 -10.44
C TYR A 15 -6.52 4.10 -11.39
N VAL A 16 -5.57 4.89 -10.86
CA VAL A 16 -4.44 5.37 -11.66
C VAL A 16 -3.56 4.21 -12.13
N HIS A 17 -3.30 3.24 -11.26
CA HIS A 17 -2.58 2.02 -11.61
C HIS A 17 -3.30 1.26 -12.74
N LYS A 18 -4.63 1.09 -12.65
CA LYS A 18 -5.42 0.46 -13.71
C LYS A 18 -5.32 1.22 -15.03
N MET A 19 -5.39 2.56 -15.00
CA MET A 19 -5.22 3.38 -16.20
C MET A 19 -3.82 3.21 -16.82
N LEU A 20 -2.76 3.25 -16.00
CA LEU A 20 -1.37 3.12 -16.45
C LEU A 20 -1.04 1.70 -16.96
N THR A 21 -1.81 0.70 -16.55
CA THR A 21 -1.64 -0.70 -16.96
C THR A 21 -2.61 -1.12 -18.08
N GLY A 22 -3.04 -0.16 -18.93
CA GLY A 22 -3.74 -0.41 -20.18
C GLY A 22 -5.26 -0.29 -20.13
N ARG A 23 -5.84 0.00 -18.96
CA ARG A 23 -7.30 0.08 -18.77
C ARG A 23 -7.88 1.50 -18.78
N ALA A 24 -7.10 2.49 -19.18
CA ALA A 24 -7.55 3.89 -19.24
C ALA A 24 -8.83 4.08 -20.07
N GLY A 25 -8.97 3.34 -21.18
CA GLY A 25 -10.13 3.43 -22.05
C GLY A 25 -11.46 3.12 -21.35
N ALA A 26 -11.45 2.21 -20.36
CA ALA A 26 -12.64 1.88 -19.59
C ALA A 26 -13.12 3.04 -18.68
N TYR A 27 -12.24 3.96 -18.33
CA TYR A 27 -12.57 5.14 -17.53
C TYR A 27 -12.89 6.38 -18.36
N MET A 28 -12.53 6.37 -19.65
CA MET A 28 -12.69 7.52 -20.55
C MET A 28 -13.88 7.36 -21.52
N ASP A 29 -14.31 6.13 -21.79
CA ASP A 29 -15.43 5.83 -22.68
C ASP A 29 -16.56 5.15 -21.88
N PRO A 30 -17.74 5.80 -21.74
CA PRO A 30 -18.88 5.24 -21.03
C PRO A 30 -19.34 3.86 -21.54
N ASN A 31 -19.11 3.56 -22.83
CA ASN A 31 -19.49 2.26 -23.41
C ASN A 31 -18.56 1.12 -22.94
N ARG A 32 -17.37 1.47 -22.42
CA ARG A 32 -16.36 0.53 -21.95
C ARG A 32 -16.29 0.43 -20.44
N PHE A 33 -17.10 1.19 -19.72
CA PHE A 33 -17.07 1.23 -18.25
C PHE A 33 -17.26 -0.16 -17.60
N GLY A 34 -18.01 -1.06 -18.24
CA GLY A 34 -18.20 -2.43 -17.78
C GLY A 34 -17.01 -3.39 -18.00
N GLU A 35 -15.94 -2.95 -18.67
CA GLU A 35 -14.75 -3.78 -18.92
C GLU A 35 -13.82 -3.91 -17.69
N VAL A 36 -14.04 -3.09 -16.67
CA VAL A 36 -13.25 -3.08 -15.44
C VAL A 36 -14.14 -3.12 -14.21
N THR A 37 -13.62 -3.74 -13.15
CA THR A 37 -14.25 -3.70 -11.82
C THR A 37 -13.67 -2.54 -10.98
N GLY A 38 -14.32 -2.22 -9.87
CA GLY A 38 -13.81 -1.25 -8.89
C GLY A 38 -12.63 -1.77 -8.06
N PHE A 39 -12.27 -3.04 -8.21
CA PHE A 39 -11.21 -3.71 -7.46
C PHE A 39 -10.04 -4.08 -8.37
N THR A 40 -8.84 -4.26 -7.79
CA THR A 40 -7.78 -4.97 -8.51
C THR A 40 -8.25 -6.38 -8.82
N ASN A 41 -7.95 -6.86 -10.03
CA ASN A 41 -8.40 -8.17 -10.48
C ASN A 41 -7.38 -8.79 -11.45
N PRO A 42 -6.76 -9.93 -11.09
CA PRO A 42 -5.82 -10.64 -11.96
C PRO A 42 -6.41 -11.07 -13.30
N ASP A 43 -7.74 -11.26 -13.39
CA ASP A 43 -8.40 -11.58 -14.66
C ASP A 43 -8.45 -10.40 -15.63
N GLU A 44 -8.27 -9.18 -15.12
CA GLU A 44 -8.21 -7.96 -15.94
C GLU A 44 -6.79 -7.62 -16.38
N SER A 45 -5.78 -7.93 -15.57
CA SER A 45 -4.39 -7.53 -15.83
C SER A 45 -3.40 -8.36 -15.01
N GLU A 46 -2.31 -8.77 -15.64
CA GLU A 46 -1.16 -9.39 -14.98
C GLU A 46 -0.47 -8.50 -13.94
N HIS A 47 -0.77 -7.20 -13.95
CA HIS A 47 -0.26 -6.25 -12.98
C HIS A 47 -1.06 -6.25 -11.66
N ASP A 48 -2.23 -6.84 -11.64
CA ASP A 48 -3.05 -6.99 -10.45
C ASP A 48 -2.76 -8.35 -9.79
N GLN A 49 -2.46 -8.36 -8.51
CA GLN A 49 -2.01 -9.58 -7.83
C GLN A 49 -3.16 -10.34 -7.17
N PHE A 50 -4.18 -9.63 -6.72
CA PHE A 50 -5.31 -10.17 -5.98
C PHE A 50 -6.60 -9.43 -6.32
N VAL A 51 -7.74 -10.08 -6.12
CA VAL A 51 -9.02 -9.37 -6.04
C VAL A 51 -9.18 -8.85 -4.62
N LEU A 52 -9.04 -7.55 -4.43
CA LEU A 52 -9.04 -6.94 -3.10
C LEU A 52 -10.18 -5.93 -2.93
N GLY A 53 -10.99 -6.14 -1.90
CA GLY A 53 -12.04 -5.22 -1.47
C GLY A 53 -12.14 -5.09 0.06
N HIS A 54 -11.41 -5.92 0.82
CA HIS A 54 -11.41 -5.90 2.29
C HIS A 54 -10.31 -5.00 2.83
N THR A 55 -10.66 -4.21 3.84
CA THR A 55 -9.74 -3.32 4.56
C THR A 55 -8.69 -4.10 5.36
N GLY A 56 -7.46 -3.61 5.35
CA GLY A 56 -6.37 -4.08 6.20
C GLY A 56 -5.64 -5.34 5.72
N THR A 57 -5.99 -5.90 4.56
CA THR A 57 -5.42 -7.18 4.11
C THR A 57 -4.17 -7.04 3.26
N SER A 58 -3.90 -5.85 2.71
CA SER A 58 -2.81 -5.62 1.75
C SER A 58 -1.43 -5.96 2.29
N ILE A 59 -1.14 -5.60 3.54
CA ILE A 59 0.18 -5.81 4.15
C ILE A 59 0.47 -7.31 4.28
N SER A 60 -0.48 -8.11 4.81
CA SER A 60 -0.30 -9.56 4.95
C SER A 60 -0.12 -10.27 3.61
N LEU A 61 -0.87 -9.85 2.58
CA LEU A 61 -0.73 -10.38 1.22
C LEU A 61 0.62 -10.01 0.60
N ALA A 62 1.06 -8.78 0.79
CA ALA A 62 2.38 -8.33 0.35
C ALA A 62 3.52 -9.07 1.07
N CYS A 63 3.36 -9.35 2.38
CA CYS A 63 4.29 -10.22 3.11
C CYS A 63 4.43 -11.60 2.45
N GLY A 64 3.32 -12.21 2.02
CA GLY A 64 3.33 -13.48 1.31
C GLY A 64 4.13 -13.42 0.01
N LEU A 65 3.92 -12.38 -0.81
CA LEU A 65 4.67 -12.17 -2.06
C LEU A 65 6.16 -11.93 -1.80
N ALA A 66 6.49 -11.10 -0.80
CA ALA A 66 7.87 -10.84 -0.43
C ALA A 66 8.56 -12.11 0.08
N LYS A 67 7.86 -12.91 0.88
CA LYS A 67 8.37 -14.21 1.36
C LYS A 67 8.63 -15.18 0.22
N THR A 68 7.72 -15.27 -0.76
CA THR A 68 7.91 -16.10 -1.96
C THR A 68 9.15 -15.66 -2.73
N ARG A 69 9.29 -14.35 -2.99
CA ARG A 69 10.49 -13.79 -3.63
C ARG A 69 11.77 -14.22 -2.92
N ASP A 70 11.80 -14.06 -1.60
CA ASP A 70 13.00 -14.30 -0.80
C ASP A 70 13.36 -15.80 -0.71
N MET A 71 12.34 -16.68 -0.69
CA MET A 71 12.53 -18.13 -0.69
C MET A 71 13.02 -18.66 -2.06
N GLU A 72 12.48 -18.12 -3.14
CA GLU A 72 12.86 -18.52 -4.50
C GLU A 72 14.15 -17.83 -4.98
N GLY A 73 14.53 -16.74 -4.34
CA GLY A 73 15.72 -15.96 -4.68
C GLY A 73 15.64 -15.33 -6.08
N PRO A 74 16.78 -15.14 -6.76
CA PRO A 74 16.84 -14.46 -8.06
C PRO A 74 15.98 -15.10 -9.16
N GLY A 75 15.57 -16.34 -8.97
CA GLY A 75 14.72 -17.09 -9.91
C GLY A 75 13.23 -16.76 -9.82
N SER A 76 12.78 -16.09 -8.76
CA SER A 76 11.37 -15.77 -8.53
C SER A 76 10.73 -14.90 -9.62
N GLY A 77 11.53 -14.10 -10.32
CA GLY A 77 11.02 -13.08 -11.25
C GLY A 77 10.31 -11.91 -10.56
N ILE A 78 10.18 -11.92 -9.23
CA ILE A 78 9.56 -10.84 -8.43
C ILE A 78 10.64 -9.81 -8.07
N GLY A 79 10.35 -8.54 -8.35
CA GLY A 79 11.16 -7.38 -7.94
C GLY A 79 10.79 -6.88 -6.55
N ASN A 80 10.60 -5.57 -6.42
CA ASN A 80 10.10 -4.99 -5.19
C ASN A 80 8.65 -5.39 -4.92
N VAL A 81 8.30 -5.50 -3.65
CA VAL A 81 6.92 -5.73 -3.23
C VAL A 81 6.46 -4.52 -2.43
N VAL A 82 5.33 -3.95 -2.83
CA VAL A 82 4.77 -2.73 -2.26
C VAL A 82 3.34 -2.97 -1.81
N ALA A 83 3.04 -2.69 -0.55
CA ALA A 83 1.67 -2.58 -0.04
C ALA A 83 1.27 -1.11 0.04
N VAL A 84 0.10 -0.75 -0.49
CA VAL A 84 -0.46 0.61 -0.37
C VAL A 84 -1.69 0.53 0.51
N ILE A 85 -1.67 1.24 1.64
CA ILE A 85 -2.75 1.22 2.63
C ILE A 85 -3.08 2.62 3.11
N GLY A 86 -4.36 2.92 3.29
CA GLY A 86 -4.84 4.18 3.85
C GLY A 86 -4.96 4.15 5.37
N ASP A 87 -5.09 5.31 5.99
CA ASP A 87 -5.25 5.51 7.43
C ASP A 87 -6.49 4.81 8.00
N GLY A 88 -7.63 4.90 7.31
CA GLY A 88 -8.85 4.18 7.70
C GLY A 88 -8.64 2.67 7.73
N SER A 89 -7.99 2.10 6.71
CA SER A 89 -7.69 0.66 6.63
C SER A 89 -6.65 0.20 7.65
N LEU A 90 -5.70 1.06 7.97
CA LEU A 90 -4.65 0.76 8.95
C LEU A 90 -5.23 0.47 10.34
N SER A 91 -6.42 0.99 10.67
CA SER A 91 -7.09 0.73 11.95
C SER A 91 -7.60 -0.72 12.11
N SER A 92 -7.56 -1.52 11.07
CA SER A 92 -7.99 -2.91 11.11
C SER A 92 -6.99 -3.78 11.89
N GLY A 93 -7.50 -4.73 12.69
CA GLY A 93 -6.66 -5.69 13.42
C GLY A 93 -5.76 -6.51 12.51
N VAL A 94 -6.25 -6.85 11.31
CA VAL A 94 -5.47 -7.59 10.30
C VAL A 94 -4.27 -6.76 9.80
N ALA A 95 -4.41 -5.44 9.68
CA ALA A 95 -3.30 -4.57 9.32
C ALA A 95 -2.21 -4.56 10.40
N PHE A 96 -2.59 -4.50 11.67
CA PHE A 96 -1.64 -4.60 12.80
C PHE A 96 -0.92 -5.94 12.83
N GLU A 97 -1.62 -7.04 12.59
CA GLU A 97 -1.01 -8.36 12.45
C GLU A 97 -0.04 -8.40 11.27
N GLY A 98 -0.43 -7.78 10.14
CA GLY A 98 0.43 -7.62 8.97
C GLY A 98 1.71 -6.84 9.27
N LEU A 99 1.63 -5.71 9.98
CA LEU A 99 2.79 -4.92 10.41
C LEU A 99 3.72 -5.72 11.34
N ASN A 100 3.14 -6.43 12.30
CA ASN A 100 3.91 -7.28 13.20
C ASN A 100 4.66 -8.39 12.45
N ASN A 101 4.01 -9.03 11.49
CA ASN A 101 4.63 -10.05 10.67
C ASN A 101 5.68 -9.48 9.70
N ALA A 102 5.44 -8.31 9.11
CA ALA A 102 6.38 -7.65 8.23
C ALA A 102 7.71 -7.33 8.94
N ALA A 103 7.63 -6.85 10.17
CA ALA A 103 8.79 -6.56 11.01
C ALA A 103 9.61 -7.81 11.33
N GLU A 104 8.94 -8.90 11.72
CA GLU A 104 9.60 -10.19 12.01
C GLU A 104 10.20 -10.82 10.76
N GLN A 105 9.49 -10.75 9.63
CA GLN A 105 9.97 -11.32 8.37
C GLN A 105 11.24 -10.62 7.87
N GLY A 106 11.35 -9.31 8.09
CA GLY A 106 12.42 -8.50 7.53
C GLY A 106 12.40 -8.45 6.00
N GLY A 107 13.57 -8.21 5.39
CA GLY A 107 13.71 -8.17 3.94
C GLY A 107 13.22 -6.86 3.32
N ASN A 108 13.04 -6.86 2.00
CA ASN A 108 12.64 -5.69 1.23
C ASN A 108 11.14 -5.72 0.93
N LEU A 109 10.34 -5.26 1.88
CA LEU A 109 8.91 -4.98 1.72
C LEU A 109 8.68 -3.49 1.98
N ILE A 110 8.07 -2.81 1.02
CA ILE A 110 7.75 -1.39 1.12
C ILE A 110 6.26 -1.26 1.48
N ILE A 111 5.96 -0.53 2.55
CA ILE A 111 4.58 -0.22 2.95
C ILE A 111 4.37 1.28 2.75
N VAL A 112 3.56 1.63 1.76
CA VAL A 112 3.15 3.01 1.52
C VAL A 112 1.89 3.27 2.34
N PHE A 113 2.05 4.03 3.41
CA PHE A 113 0.96 4.48 4.26
C PHE A 113 0.46 5.85 3.79
N ASN A 114 -0.72 5.87 3.17
CA ASN A 114 -1.35 7.09 2.69
C ASN A 114 -2.25 7.66 3.80
N ASP A 115 -1.71 8.61 4.53
CA ASP A 115 -2.39 9.29 5.63
C ASP A 115 -2.91 10.65 5.18
N ASN A 116 -4.17 10.71 4.82
CA ASN A 116 -4.86 11.93 4.37
C ASN A 116 -5.97 12.41 5.31
N GLU A 117 -6.08 11.82 6.50
CA GLU A 117 -7.11 12.11 7.51
C GLU A 117 -8.54 11.89 7.02
N MET A 118 -8.71 11.03 6.00
CA MET A 118 -10.02 10.80 5.39
C MET A 118 -10.41 9.33 5.47
N SER A 119 -11.39 9.04 6.30
CA SER A 119 -12.20 7.83 6.21
C SER A 119 -13.64 8.19 5.82
N ILE A 120 -14.45 7.19 5.43
CA ILE A 120 -15.84 7.42 5.01
C ILE A 120 -16.68 8.11 6.10
N ALA A 121 -16.42 7.79 7.36
CA ALA A 121 -17.21 8.28 8.51
C ALA A 121 -16.39 9.14 9.50
N GLY A 122 -15.16 9.52 9.16
CA GLY A 122 -14.18 10.13 10.06
C GLY A 122 -13.35 9.08 10.80
N ASP A 123 -12.24 9.51 11.35
CA ASP A 123 -11.26 8.65 12.01
C ASP A 123 -11.58 8.50 13.50
N PHE A 124 -11.90 7.27 13.90
CA PHE A 124 -12.18 6.92 15.29
C PHE A 124 -11.25 5.82 15.77
N GLY A 125 -10.60 6.05 16.90
CA GLY A 125 -9.71 5.07 17.53
C GLY A 125 -8.47 5.70 18.14
N GLY A 126 -7.84 4.98 19.06
CA GLY A 126 -6.70 5.48 19.82
C GLY A 126 -5.44 5.76 19.01
N MET A 127 -5.30 5.19 17.82
CA MET A 127 -4.13 5.39 16.97
C MET A 127 -4.08 6.75 16.26
N TYR A 128 -5.24 7.39 16.02
CA TYR A 128 -5.29 8.62 15.22
C TYR A 128 -4.67 9.82 15.93
N GLY A 129 -4.77 9.90 17.26
CA GLY A 129 -4.05 10.92 18.03
C GLY A 129 -2.53 10.86 17.86
N PRO A 130 -1.89 9.71 18.06
CA PRO A 130 -0.48 9.48 17.70
C PRO A 130 -0.13 9.79 16.26
N LEU A 131 -0.95 9.38 15.27
CA LEU A 131 -0.71 9.68 13.85
C LEU A 131 -0.77 11.20 13.56
N ALA A 132 -1.74 11.91 14.13
CA ALA A 132 -1.83 13.37 14.00
C ALA A 132 -0.58 14.08 14.54
N ARG A 133 -0.05 13.63 15.69
CA ARG A 133 1.23 14.16 16.22
C ARG A 133 2.41 13.84 15.31
N LEU A 134 2.41 12.66 14.71
CA LEU A 134 3.47 12.25 13.79
C LEU A 134 3.48 13.14 12.54
N ARG A 135 2.33 13.40 11.93
CA ARG A 135 2.18 14.37 10.83
C ARG A 135 2.63 15.77 11.23
N ALA A 136 2.11 16.30 12.33
CA ALA A 136 2.41 17.66 12.80
C ALA A 136 3.90 17.88 13.11
N SER A 137 4.64 16.82 13.39
CA SER A 137 6.08 16.86 13.67
C SER A 137 6.96 16.58 12.45
N GLY A 138 6.40 16.45 11.24
CA GLY A 138 7.16 16.03 10.08
C GLY A 138 7.78 14.63 10.25
N GLY A 139 7.07 13.73 10.88
CA GLY A 139 7.48 12.34 11.07
C GLY A 139 8.42 12.08 12.26
N THR A 140 8.74 13.09 13.06
CA THR A 140 9.76 12.97 14.14
C THR A 140 9.21 12.65 15.52
N ALA A 141 7.89 12.74 15.74
CA ALA A 141 7.26 12.48 17.04
C ALA A 141 7.52 11.07 17.57
N GLN A 142 7.77 10.97 18.87
CA GLN A 142 7.93 9.70 19.57
C GLN A 142 6.89 9.61 20.72
N PRO A 143 6.39 8.40 21.05
CA PRO A 143 6.63 7.13 20.36
C PRO A 143 5.98 7.10 18.97
N ASN A 144 6.65 6.47 18.02
CA ASN A 144 6.16 6.26 16.67
C ASN A 144 5.62 4.82 16.54
N LEU A 145 4.39 4.66 16.07
CA LEU A 145 3.73 3.36 15.93
C LEU A 145 4.56 2.37 15.10
N PHE A 146 5.10 2.83 13.97
CA PHE A 146 5.85 1.98 13.04
C PHE A 146 7.19 1.54 13.62
N ASN A 147 7.91 2.45 14.27
CA ASN A 147 9.14 2.13 14.98
C ASN A 147 8.89 1.18 16.18
N ALA A 148 7.72 1.24 16.81
CA ALA A 148 7.36 0.32 17.88
C ALA A 148 7.24 -1.14 17.40
N PHE A 149 6.91 -1.37 16.12
CA PHE A 149 6.97 -2.68 15.48
C PHE A 149 8.39 -3.06 15.02
N GLY A 150 9.34 -2.14 15.01
CA GLY A 150 10.69 -2.36 14.49
C GLY A 150 10.83 -2.04 12.99
N LEU A 151 9.85 -1.35 12.41
CA LEU A 151 9.90 -0.91 11.03
C LEU A 151 10.63 0.43 10.89
N ASP A 152 11.42 0.59 9.84
CA ASP A 152 11.96 1.89 9.45
C ASP A 152 10.83 2.77 8.92
N TYR A 153 10.72 3.98 9.48
CA TYR A 153 9.68 4.93 9.10
C TYR A 153 10.28 6.14 8.40
N ARG A 154 9.74 6.44 7.23
CA ARG A 154 10.11 7.62 6.45
C ARG A 154 8.88 8.49 6.20
N TYR A 155 8.97 9.76 6.55
CA TYR A 155 7.90 10.73 6.30
C TYR A 155 8.13 11.46 4.97
N VAL A 156 7.11 11.51 4.14
CA VAL A 156 7.08 12.28 2.89
C VAL A 156 5.87 13.20 2.92
N GLU A 157 6.09 14.48 3.17
CA GLU A 157 5.00 15.47 3.28
C GLU A 157 4.29 15.69 1.95
N ALA A 158 5.05 15.84 0.87
CA ALA A 158 4.53 16.07 -0.47
C ALA A 158 4.12 14.74 -1.13
N GLY A 159 3.22 13.98 -0.50
CA GLY A 159 2.80 12.64 -0.93
C GLY A 159 2.09 12.58 -2.31
N ASN A 160 1.77 13.72 -2.92
CA ASN A 160 1.25 13.82 -4.28
C ASN A 160 2.25 14.46 -5.27
N ASP A 161 3.47 14.76 -4.84
CA ASP A 161 4.55 15.23 -5.71
C ASP A 161 5.36 14.03 -6.22
N VAL A 162 5.37 13.85 -7.55
CA VAL A 162 6.05 12.70 -8.17
C VAL A 162 7.56 12.71 -7.91
N SER A 163 8.18 13.89 -7.93
CA SER A 163 9.63 14.00 -7.71
C SER A 163 10.01 13.67 -6.28
N ALA A 164 9.20 14.11 -5.30
CA ALA A 164 9.39 13.77 -3.90
C ALA A 164 9.23 12.26 -3.63
N LEU A 165 8.22 11.64 -4.27
CA LEU A 165 8.01 10.20 -4.15
C LEU A 165 9.14 9.39 -4.80
N VAL A 166 9.59 9.79 -6.00
CA VAL A 166 10.73 9.12 -6.67
C VAL A 166 11.97 9.18 -5.78
N ALA A 167 12.32 10.37 -5.26
CA ALA A 167 13.45 10.52 -4.37
C ALA A 167 13.34 9.61 -3.13
N ALA A 168 12.15 9.52 -2.53
CA ALA A 168 11.92 8.67 -1.35
C ALA A 168 12.04 7.16 -1.64
N PHE A 169 11.73 6.74 -2.87
CA PHE A 169 11.86 5.33 -3.28
C PHE A 169 13.29 4.97 -3.74
N GLU A 170 14.14 5.94 -4.08
CA GLU A 170 15.53 5.72 -4.50
C GLU A 170 16.50 5.63 -3.30
N GLU A 171 16.09 6.07 -2.12
CA GLU A 171 16.88 5.97 -0.88
C GLU A 171 16.75 4.59 -0.22
#